data_44769fbe17cc7c382186507977b33730
#
_entry.id   44769fbe17cc7c382186507977b33730
#
_cell.length_a   1.000
_cell.length_b   1.000
_cell.length_c   1.000
_cell.angle_alpha   90.00
_cell.angle_beta   90.00
_cell.angle_gamma   90.00
#
_symmetry.space_group_name_H-M   'P 1'
#
loop_
_entity.id
_entity.type
_entity.pdbx_description
1 polymer ?
#
loop_
_entity_poly.entity_id
_entity_poly.type
_entity_poly.pdbx_seq_one_letter_code
_entity_poly.pdbx_strand_id
1 'polypeptide(L)'
;MKKLDYKSGQYIFKAGDKGKEIFLLMSGDVGIFLPTNDKKDPNFKVGENEVFGEMGVIEHKPRMASARCMSDATVIALSESEFEARVEKADPFLRALLRILSQTVRNLQDKK
;
A
#
# COMPACT_ATOMS: atom_id res chain seq x y z
N MET A 1 -6.04 13.96 1.41
CA MET A 1 -5.92 13.15 0.20
C MET A 1 -5.24 13.97 -0.90
N LYS A 2 -4.22 13.46 -1.52
CA LYS A 2 -3.51 14.19 -2.56
C LYS A 2 -3.14 13.30 -3.74
N LYS A 3 -3.12 13.92 -4.91
CA LYS A 3 -2.76 13.27 -6.15
C LYS A 3 -1.28 13.49 -6.41
N LEU A 4 -0.54 12.42 -6.67
CA LEU A 4 0.90 12.46 -6.90
C LEU A 4 1.23 11.79 -8.22
N ASP A 5 2.12 12.44 -8.98
CA ASP A 5 2.61 11.91 -10.25
C ASP A 5 4.06 11.45 -10.10
N TYR A 6 4.36 10.28 -10.61
CA TYR A 6 5.70 9.70 -10.58
C TYR A 6 6.16 9.32 -11.97
N LYS A 7 7.45 9.37 -12.18
CA LYS A 7 8.08 8.92 -13.42
C LYS A 7 8.50 7.47 -13.30
N SER A 8 8.56 6.78 -14.42
CA SER A 8 9.07 5.42 -14.48
C SER A 8 10.41 5.31 -13.75
N GLY A 9 10.54 4.29 -12.90
CA GLY A 9 11.74 4.03 -12.11
C GLY A 9 11.78 4.71 -10.76
N GLN A 10 10.90 5.67 -10.49
CA GLN A 10 10.87 6.30 -9.17
C GLN A 10 10.23 5.40 -8.12
N TYR A 11 10.72 5.51 -6.89
CA TYR A 11 10.13 4.79 -5.75
C TYR A 11 9.04 5.65 -5.11
N ILE A 12 7.92 5.02 -4.81
CA ILE A 12 6.85 5.65 -4.03
C ILE A 12 7.19 5.52 -2.56
N PHE A 13 7.71 4.37 -2.16
CA PHE A 13 8.30 4.16 -0.84
C PHE A 13 9.33 3.03 -0.91
N LYS A 14 10.19 2.96 0.10
CA LYS A 14 11.22 1.92 0.19
C LYS A 14 11.00 1.08 1.45
N ALA A 15 11.41 -0.19 1.37
CA ALA A 15 11.38 -1.08 2.52
C ALA A 15 12.10 -0.43 3.70
N GLY A 16 11.52 -0.52 4.88
CA GLY A 16 12.06 0.08 6.09
C GLY A 16 11.58 1.48 6.38
N ASP A 17 11.01 2.17 5.39
CA ASP A 17 10.44 3.51 5.61
C ASP A 17 9.27 3.44 6.58
N LYS A 18 9.07 4.52 7.33
CA LYS A 18 7.88 4.65 8.16
C LYS A 18 6.72 5.04 7.26
N GLY A 19 5.78 4.12 7.07
CA GLY A 19 4.66 4.35 6.18
C GLY A 19 3.45 4.89 6.92
N LYS A 20 3.02 6.09 6.56
CA LYS A 20 1.83 6.73 7.12
C LYS A 20 0.78 7.05 6.08
N GLU A 21 0.96 6.53 4.88
CA GLU A 21 0.04 6.78 3.78
C GLU A 21 -0.34 5.48 3.10
N ILE A 22 -1.60 5.44 2.63
CA ILE A 22 -2.13 4.38 1.79
C ILE A 22 -2.25 4.95 0.39
N PHE A 23 -1.97 4.16 -0.62
CA PHE A 23 -1.99 4.63 -2.01
C PHE A 23 -3.02 3.87 -2.83
N LEU A 24 -3.67 4.59 -3.74
CA LEU A 24 -4.53 4.04 -4.77
C LEU A 24 -3.91 4.34 -6.12
N LEU A 25 -3.64 3.32 -6.92
CA LEU A 25 -3.08 3.51 -8.25
C LEU A 25 -4.18 3.94 -9.21
N MET A 26 -4.04 5.14 -9.79
CA MET A 26 -5.00 5.67 -10.75
C MET A 26 -4.63 5.30 -12.17
N SER A 27 -3.35 5.39 -12.51
CA SER A 27 -2.85 5.04 -13.84
C SER A 27 -1.41 4.62 -13.78
N GLY A 28 -0.98 3.80 -14.70
CA GLY A 28 0.39 3.30 -14.79
C GLY A 28 0.55 1.93 -14.13
N ASP A 29 1.80 1.55 -13.92
CA ASP A 29 2.16 0.25 -13.35
C ASP A 29 3.11 0.45 -12.18
N VAL A 30 2.84 -0.23 -11.08
CA VAL A 30 3.69 -0.20 -9.89
C VAL A 30 4.09 -1.63 -9.54
N GLY A 31 5.35 -1.82 -9.24
CA GLY A 31 5.87 -3.10 -8.78
C GLY A 31 6.22 -3.08 -7.31
N ILE A 32 5.93 -4.16 -6.62
CA ILE A 32 6.28 -4.35 -5.22
C ILE A 32 7.47 -5.29 -5.15
N PHE A 33 8.55 -4.82 -4.53
CA PHE A 33 9.81 -5.56 -4.43
C PHE A 33 10.11 -5.87 -2.97
N LEU A 34 10.24 -7.15 -2.65
CA LEU A 34 10.66 -7.57 -1.32
C LEU A 34 12.15 -7.21 -1.13
N PRO A 35 12.61 -7.00 0.12
CA PRO A 35 14.00 -6.60 0.38
C PRO A 35 15.05 -7.56 -0.19
N THR A 36 14.70 -8.85 -0.32
CA THR A 36 15.61 -9.86 -0.85
C THR A 36 15.61 -9.96 -2.37
N ASN A 37 14.75 -9.19 -3.03
CA ASN A 37 14.64 -9.23 -4.48
C ASN A 37 15.69 -8.32 -5.12
N ASP A 38 16.68 -8.94 -5.77
CA ASP A 38 17.73 -8.23 -6.49
C ASP A 38 17.50 -8.23 -8.01
N LYS A 39 16.34 -8.68 -8.45
CA LYS A 39 15.97 -8.77 -9.87
C LYS A 39 15.26 -7.52 -10.35
N LYS A 40 15.14 -7.40 -11.67
CA LYS A 40 14.41 -6.29 -12.29
C LYS A 40 12.90 -6.47 -12.19
N ASP A 41 12.45 -7.70 -12.07
CA ASP A 41 11.02 -8.00 -12.02
C ASP A 41 10.51 -7.94 -10.58
N PRO A 42 9.35 -7.31 -10.36
CA PRO A 42 8.78 -7.22 -9.04
C PRO A 42 8.23 -8.56 -8.56
N ASN A 43 8.14 -8.72 -7.25
CA ASN A 43 7.48 -9.87 -6.65
C ASN A 43 5.97 -9.84 -6.90
N PHE A 44 5.39 -8.64 -6.86
CA PHE A 44 3.96 -8.42 -7.07
C PHE A 44 3.76 -7.20 -7.95
N LYS A 45 2.68 -7.19 -8.70
CA LYS A 45 2.29 -6.04 -9.52
C LYS A 45 1.02 -5.43 -8.98
N VAL A 46 0.97 -4.10 -8.96
CA VAL A 46 -0.23 -3.36 -8.60
C VAL A 46 -0.85 -2.86 -9.89
N GLY A 47 -2.13 -3.15 -10.08
CA GLY A 47 -2.88 -2.68 -11.24
C GLY A 47 -3.68 -1.42 -10.95
N GLU A 48 -4.22 -0.82 -11.99
CA GLU A 48 -5.05 0.38 -11.85
C GLU A 48 -6.26 0.09 -10.96
N ASN A 49 -6.62 1.05 -10.13
CA ASN A 49 -7.71 0.99 -9.15
C ASN A 49 -7.44 0.04 -7.99
N GLU A 50 -6.20 -0.39 -7.81
CA GLU A 50 -5.82 -1.21 -6.66
C GLU A 50 -5.14 -0.37 -5.59
N VAL A 51 -5.37 -0.75 -4.34
CA VAL A 51 -4.76 -0.10 -3.16
C VAL A 51 -3.47 -0.83 -2.80
N PHE A 52 -2.45 -0.07 -2.40
CA PHE A 52 -1.19 -0.63 -1.94
C PHE A 52 -0.61 0.23 -0.82
N GLY A 53 0.30 -0.37 -0.04
CA GLY A 53 0.92 0.32 1.09
C GLY A 53 0.05 0.37 2.34
N GLU A 54 -1.08 -0.34 2.34
CA GLU A 54 -2.05 -0.34 3.44
C GLU A 54 -1.54 -1.01 4.70
N MET A 55 -0.68 -2.02 4.57
CA MET A 55 -0.23 -2.79 5.72
C MET A 55 0.58 -1.96 6.71
N GLY A 56 1.40 -1.05 6.21
CA GLY A 56 2.17 -0.16 7.07
C GLY A 56 1.29 0.72 7.95
N VAL A 57 0.15 1.15 7.42
CA VAL A 57 -0.80 1.99 8.14
C VAL A 57 -1.66 1.15 9.09
N ILE A 58 -2.23 0.05 8.59
CA ILE A 58 -3.12 -0.80 9.38
C ILE A 58 -2.37 -1.46 10.55
N GLU A 59 -1.15 -1.92 10.31
CA GLU A 59 -0.35 -2.63 11.31
C GLU A 59 0.60 -1.72 12.10
N HIS A 60 0.72 -0.45 11.72
CA HIS A 60 1.66 0.50 12.32
C HIS A 60 3.11 -0.02 12.29
N LYS A 61 3.48 -0.64 11.19
CA LYS A 61 4.82 -1.22 10.99
C LYS A 61 5.54 -0.49 9.85
N PRO A 62 6.90 -0.55 9.84
CA PRO A 62 7.66 -0.04 8.70
C PRO A 62 7.27 -0.78 7.42
N ARG A 63 7.54 -0.15 6.29
CA ARG A 63 7.30 -0.76 4.98
C ARG A 63 8.06 -2.08 4.86
N MET A 64 7.34 -3.14 4.53
CA MET A 64 7.93 -4.48 4.37
C MET A 64 8.58 -4.68 3.02
N ALA A 65 8.24 -3.84 2.06
CA ALA A 65 8.71 -3.93 0.69
C ALA A 65 8.81 -2.53 0.09
N SER A 66 9.44 -2.44 -1.06
CA SER A 66 9.54 -1.19 -1.82
C SER A 66 8.50 -1.17 -2.92
N ALA A 67 7.91 0.00 -3.17
CA ALA A 67 7.00 0.22 -4.31
C ALA A 67 7.71 1.11 -5.31
N ARG A 68 7.91 0.60 -6.51
CA ARG A 68 8.61 1.29 -7.58
C ARG A 68 7.72 1.39 -8.81
N CYS A 69 7.70 2.55 -9.44
CA CYS A 69 6.94 2.74 -10.66
C CYS A 69 7.63 2.05 -11.82
N MET A 70 6.92 1.16 -12.49
CA MET A 70 7.41 0.43 -13.67
C MET A 70 7.12 1.21 -14.95
N SER A 71 6.25 2.20 -14.86
CA SER A 71 5.94 3.17 -15.92
C SER A 71 5.61 4.49 -15.23
N ASP A 72 5.40 5.54 -16.00
CA ASP A 72 4.87 6.79 -15.43
C ASP A 72 3.54 6.46 -14.77
N ALA A 73 3.33 6.93 -13.55
CA ALA A 73 2.17 6.54 -12.76
C ALA A 73 1.59 7.72 -11.99
N THR A 74 0.29 7.66 -11.77
CA THR A 74 -0.42 8.62 -10.93
C THR A 74 -1.10 7.86 -9.81
N VAL A 75 -0.89 8.33 -8.58
CA VAL A 75 -1.49 7.71 -7.39
C VAL A 75 -2.23 8.76 -6.59
N ILE A 76 -3.20 8.30 -5.80
CA ILE A 76 -3.83 9.11 -4.76
C ILE A 76 -3.30 8.61 -3.43
N ALA A 77 -2.76 9.53 -2.63
CA ALA A 77 -2.23 9.22 -1.30
C ALA A 77 -3.23 9.63 -0.23
N LEU A 78 -3.52 8.74 0.68
CA LEU A 78 -4.42 8.94 1.81
C LEU A 78 -3.61 8.80 3.09
N SER A 79 -3.61 9.83 3.95
CA SER A 79 -2.87 9.77 5.20
C SER A 79 -3.53 8.83 6.20
N GLU A 80 -2.76 8.41 7.22
CA GLU A 80 -3.28 7.56 8.28
C GLU A 80 -4.49 8.20 8.97
N SER A 81 -4.40 9.48 9.29
CA SER A 81 -5.51 10.18 9.95
C SER A 81 -6.74 10.28 9.06
N GLU A 82 -6.56 10.51 7.78
CA GLU A 82 -7.67 10.51 6.81
C GLU A 82 -8.29 9.12 6.70
N PHE A 83 -7.48 8.09 6.70
CA PHE A 83 -7.95 6.70 6.66
C PHE A 83 -8.79 6.39 7.91
N GLU A 84 -8.27 6.72 9.09
CA GLU A 84 -8.98 6.48 10.35
C GLU A 84 -10.32 7.23 10.40
N ALA A 85 -10.33 8.48 9.94
CA ALA A 85 -11.56 9.26 9.89
C ALA A 85 -12.61 8.61 8.97
N ARG A 86 -12.17 8.06 7.83
CA ARG A 86 -13.08 7.37 6.92
C ARG A 86 -13.61 6.07 7.51
N VAL A 87 -12.76 5.33 8.22
CA VAL A 87 -13.16 4.09 8.89
C VAL A 87 -14.22 4.39 9.95
N GLU A 88 -14.02 5.44 10.75
CA GLU A 88 -14.99 5.82 11.78
C GLU A 88 -16.36 6.21 11.21
N LYS A 89 -16.36 6.86 10.04
CA LYS A 89 -17.57 7.26 9.36
C LYS A 89 -18.19 6.17 8.51
N ALA A 90 -17.47 5.06 8.34
CA ALA A 90 -17.97 3.96 7.54
C ALA A 90 -19.11 3.25 8.23
N ASP A 91 -19.95 2.63 7.42
CA ASP A 91 -20.99 1.73 7.91
C ASP A 91 -20.39 0.71 8.88
N PRO A 92 -21.05 0.39 10.00
CA PRO A 92 -20.53 -0.61 10.97
C PRO A 92 -20.19 -1.96 10.33
N PHE A 93 -20.92 -2.34 9.31
CA PHE A 93 -20.68 -3.58 8.59
C PHE A 93 -19.34 -3.55 7.86
N LEU A 94 -19.06 -2.44 7.17
CA LEU A 94 -17.77 -2.26 6.48
C LEU A 94 -16.61 -2.20 7.46
N ARG A 95 -16.80 -1.55 8.61
CA ARG A 95 -15.76 -1.51 9.65
C ARG A 95 -15.43 -2.91 10.17
N ALA A 96 -16.45 -3.72 10.37
CA ALA A 96 -16.26 -5.09 10.82
C ALA A 96 -15.52 -5.93 9.78
N LEU A 97 -15.88 -5.78 8.51
CA LEU A 97 -15.20 -6.47 7.42
C LEU A 97 -13.72 -6.09 7.33
N LEU A 98 -13.40 -4.80 7.48
CA LEU A 98 -12.02 -4.34 7.45
C LEU A 98 -11.20 -4.95 8.58
N ARG A 99 -11.77 -5.08 9.77
CA ARG A 99 -11.10 -5.72 10.90
C ARG A 99 -10.82 -7.19 10.63
N ILE A 100 -11.80 -7.90 10.09
CA ILE A 100 -11.67 -9.33 9.80
C ILE A 100 -10.60 -9.55 8.74
N LEU A 101 -10.60 -8.77 7.67
CA LEU A 101 -9.61 -8.88 6.59
C LEU A 101 -8.21 -8.57 7.09
N SER A 102 -8.05 -7.53 7.90
CA SER A 102 -6.78 -7.16 8.49
C SER A 102 -6.25 -8.27 9.39
N GLN A 103 -7.11 -8.85 10.23
CA GLN A 103 -6.76 -9.95 11.13
C GLN A 103 -6.36 -11.21 10.34
N THR A 104 -7.07 -11.49 9.25
CA THR A 104 -6.78 -12.65 8.40
C THR A 104 -5.40 -12.51 7.76
N VAL A 105 -5.07 -11.34 7.23
CA VAL A 105 -3.76 -11.09 6.63
C VAL A 105 -2.66 -11.25 7.68
N ARG A 106 -2.86 -10.71 8.87
CA ARG A 106 -1.90 -10.84 9.98
C ARG A 106 -1.66 -12.31 10.33
N ASN A 107 -2.73 -13.10 10.44
CA ASN A 107 -2.62 -14.52 10.77
C ASN A 107 -1.85 -15.29 9.71
N LEU A 108 -2.05 -14.97 8.44
CA LEU A 108 -1.31 -15.60 7.36
C LEU A 108 0.18 -15.26 7.40
N GLN A 109 0.53 -14.04 7.79
CA GLN A 109 1.92 -13.62 7.92
C GLN A 109 2.61 -14.29 9.11
N ASP A 110 1.89 -14.52 10.19
CA ASP A 110 2.44 -15.10 11.41
C ASP A 110 2.65 -16.61 11.32
N LYS A 111 2.13 -17.24 10.27
CA LYS A 111 2.23 -18.71 10.08
C LYS A 111 3.49 -19.17 9.35
N LYS A 112 4.47 -18.37 9.27
CA LYS A 112 5.73 -18.77 8.61
C LYS A 112 6.50 -19.78 9.45
#